data_3e509a01fe87567127d3e438e7d9d0b1
#
_entry.id   3e509a01fe87567127d3e438e7d9d0b1
#
_cell.length_a   1.000
_cell.length_b   1.000
_cell.length_c   1.000
_cell.angle_alpha   90.00
_cell.angle_beta   90.00
_cell.angle_gamma   90.00
#
_symmetry.space_group_name_H-M   'P 1'
#
loop_
_entity.id
_entity.type
_entity.pdbx_description
1 polymer ?
#
loop_
_entity_poly.entity_id
_entity_poly.type
_entity_poly.pdbx_seq_one_letter_code
_entity_poly.pdbx_strand_id
1 'polypeptide(L)'
;MREFNALRVYPQPSKPRYVGKHIRTIHNRIIASYRGEEYYDGDRNNGYGGFKYDGRWKKIVDSMRKDYGIDENTKILQLGCEKGFLLHDFKEKFPGMNIRGYEMGGYPVDNAMPSVKEFIDQGEYKKLPYMDNQFDFVIAIGVIYTLTLADAISCIKEIQRVGKGKSFITLGSYRDDEEQKLFNMWTVLGSTILHVDDWTEVLKHAGYTGDYLFTTSGYLNLVEVNEGVTEL
;
A
#
# COMPACT_ATOMS: atom_id res chain seq x y z
N MET A 1 2.28 -9.71 16.60
CA MET A 1 1.83 -8.57 15.79
C MET A 1 1.78 -7.30 16.62
N ARG A 2 2.09 -6.15 16.04
CA ARG A 2 2.16 -4.85 16.73
C ARG A 2 1.63 -3.75 15.80
N GLU A 3 0.75 -2.87 16.32
CA GLU A 3 0.43 -1.63 15.61
C GLU A 3 1.66 -0.70 15.68
N PHE A 4 2.19 -0.35 14.52
CA PHE A 4 3.40 0.45 14.42
C PHE A 4 3.41 1.28 13.15
N ASN A 5 3.69 2.57 13.26
CA ASN A 5 3.76 3.46 12.10
C ASN A 5 5.18 3.50 11.52
N ALA A 6 5.51 2.53 10.66
CA ALA A 6 6.77 2.54 9.92
C ALA A 6 6.85 3.66 8.86
N LEU A 7 5.70 4.29 8.56
CA LEU A 7 5.60 5.42 7.61
C LEU A 7 5.58 6.80 8.29
N ARG A 8 5.92 6.90 9.58
CA ARG A 8 5.85 8.15 10.35
C ARG A 8 6.65 9.33 9.76
N VAL A 9 7.66 9.02 8.95
CA VAL A 9 8.49 10.03 8.27
C VAL A 9 8.07 10.26 6.80
N TYR A 10 6.97 9.63 6.36
CA TYR A 10 6.41 9.88 5.03
C TYR A 10 5.88 11.32 4.97
N PRO A 11 6.21 12.07 3.91
CA PRO A 11 5.76 13.46 3.79
C PRO A 11 4.23 13.56 3.86
N GLN A 12 3.74 14.29 4.84
CA GLN A 12 2.31 14.59 4.92
C GLN A 12 1.98 15.77 4.02
N PRO A 13 0.81 15.76 3.35
CA PRO A 13 0.38 16.89 2.54
C PRO A 13 0.15 18.10 3.45
N SER A 14 0.54 19.28 2.96
CA SER A 14 0.35 20.55 3.67
C SER A 14 -1.13 20.98 3.77
N LYS A 15 -1.97 20.45 2.87
CA LYS A 15 -3.42 20.70 2.85
C LYS A 15 -4.18 19.39 3.14
N PRO A 16 -5.39 19.46 3.70
CA PRO A 16 -6.27 18.32 3.80
C PRO A 16 -6.55 17.69 2.43
N ARG A 17 -6.87 16.42 2.43
CA ARG A 17 -7.46 15.76 1.25
C ARG A 17 -8.96 15.92 1.33
N TYR A 18 -9.50 16.69 0.43
CA TYR A 18 -10.94 16.92 0.37
C TYR A 18 -11.66 15.74 -0.24
N VAL A 19 -12.78 15.36 0.36
CA VAL A 19 -13.66 14.27 -0.08
C VAL A 19 -15.11 14.74 -0.14
N GLY A 20 -15.89 14.11 -1.02
CA GLY A 20 -17.31 14.44 -1.18
C GLY A 20 -17.98 13.50 -2.17
N LYS A 21 -19.29 13.38 -2.12
CA LYS A 21 -20.08 12.48 -2.96
C LYS A 21 -19.88 12.73 -4.47
N HIS A 22 -19.52 13.96 -4.84
CA HIS A 22 -19.32 14.39 -6.23
C HIS A 22 -17.87 14.32 -6.70
N ILE A 23 -16.90 14.04 -5.81
CA ILE A 23 -15.47 14.10 -6.14
C ILE A 23 -14.99 12.79 -6.76
N ARG A 24 -15.20 11.66 -6.07
CA ARG A 24 -14.81 10.31 -6.55
C ARG A 24 -16.03 9.45 -6.75
N THR A 25 -16.65 9.63 -7.91
CA THR A 25 -17.90 8.96 -8.28
C THR A 25 -17.68 7.49 -8.66
N ILE A 26 -18.77 6.76 -8.93
CA ILE A 26 -18.68 5.39 -9.44
C ILE A 26 -17.90 5.33 -10.77
N HIS A 27 -17.97 6.36 -11.62
CA HIS A 27 -17.19 6.43 -12.86
C HIS A 27 -15.67 6.38 -12.58
N ASN A 28 -15.20 7.17 -11.62
CA ASN A 28 -13.79 7.17 -11.21
C ASN A 28 -13.36 5.81 -10.66
N ARG A 29 -14.23 5.13 -9.89
CA ARG A 29 -13.97 3.79 -9.36
C ARG A 29 -13.90 2.74 -10.45
N ILE A 30 -14.76 2.83 -11.48
CA ILE A 30 -14.70 1.93 -12.65
C ILE A 30 -13.36 2.11 -13.36
N ILE A 31 -12.93 3.34 -13.62
CA ILE A 31 -11.62 3.62 -14.24
C ILE A 31 -10.47 3.08 -13.38
N ALA A 32 -10.49 3.37 -12.08
CA ALA A 32 -9.46 2.91 -11.15
C ALA A 32 -9.34 1.38 -11.10
N SER A 33 -10.47 0.66 -11.24
CA SER A 33 -10.50 -0.81 -11.14
C SER A 33 -9.65 -1.52 -12.20
N TYR A 34 -9.41 -0.88 -13.35
CA TYR A 34 -8.51 -1.39 -14.38
C TYR A 34 -7.03 -1.28 -14.04
N ARG A 35 -6.65 -0.48 -13.04
CA ARG A 35 -5.24 -0.24 -12.61
C ARG A 35 -4.33 0.13 -13.79
N GLY A 36 -4.90 0.83 -14.79
CA GLY A 36 -4.21 1.28 -16.00
C GLY A 36 -3.66 2.69 -15.88
N GLU A 37 -3.28 3.28 -17.02
CA GLU A 37 -2.71 4.63 -17.15
C GLU A 37 -3.56 5.69 -16.43
N GLU A 38 -4.88 5.67 -16.65
CA GLU A 38 -5.80 6.64 -16.06
C GLU A 38 -5.82 6.62 -14.53
N TYR A 39 -5.56 5.48 -13.90
CA TYR A 39 -5.43 5.38 -12.45
C TYR A 39 -4.11 5.97 -11.94
N TYR A 40 -3.00 5.71 -12.61
CA TYR A 40 -1.68 6.15 -12.17
C TYR A 40 -1.34 7.57 -12.60
N ASP A 41 -1.50 7.87 -13.89
CA ASP A 41 -0.99 9.10 -14.51
C ASP A 41 -2.09 10.00 -15.09
N GLY A 42 -3.36 9.58 -15.05
CA GLY A 42 -4.52 10.34 -15.50
C GLY A 42 -5.06 11.33 -14.46
N ASP A 43 -6.37 11.58 -14.49
CA ASP A 43 -7.03 12.51 -13.57
C ASP A 43 -6.87 12.09 -12.09
N ARG A 44 -6.66 13.07 -11.22
CA ARG A 44 -6.50 12.87 -9.77
C ARG A 44 -7.69 12.17 -9.11
N ASN A 45 -8.89 12.35 -9.64
CA ASN A 45 -10.09 11.69 -9.12
C ASN A 45 -10.12 10.19 -9.45
N ASN A 46 -9.43 9.76 -10.51
CA ASN A 46 -9.29 8.35 -10.86
C ASN A 46 -8.27 7.61 -9.99
N GLY A 47 -7.34 8.34 -9.36
CA GLY A 47 -6.28 7.69 -8.58
C GLY A 47 -5.18 8.64 -8.11
N TYR A 48 -3.96 8.45 -8.61
CA TYR A 48 -2.77 9.18 -8.18
C TYR A 48 -2.64 10.58 -8.78
N GLY A 49 -3.15 10.82 -9.99
CA GLY A 49 -3.02 12.12 -10.66
C GLY A 49 -1.58 12.44 -11.08
N GLY A 50 -0.87 11.42 -11.58
CA GLY A 50 0.55 11.49 -11.92
C GLY A 50 1.43 10.80 -10.88
N PHE A 51 1.71 9.52 -11.11
CA PHE A 51 2.53 8.71 -10.20
C PHE A 51 3.99 8.73 -10.64
N LYS A 52 4.70 9.77 -10.22
CA LYS A 52 6.11 10.04 -10.60
C LYS A 52 7.03 9.92 -9.39
N TYR A 53 8.26 9.46 -9.67
CA TYR A 53 9.31 9.38 -8.65
C TYR A 53 9.77 10.79 -8.23
N ASP A 54 9.84 11.02 -6.92
CA ASP A 54 10.28 12.28 -6.33
C ASP A 54 11.21 12.10 -5.11
N GLY A 55 11.67 10.87 -4.87
CA GLY A 55 12.59 10.55 -3.78
C GLY A 55 11.97 10.52 -2.37
N ARG A 56 10.64 10.60 -2.25
CA ARG A 56 9.95 10.63 -0.94
C ARG A 56 10.16 9.39 -0.10
N TRP A 57 10.50 8.25 -0.71
CA TRP A 57 10.72 6.99 -0.01
C TRP A 57 12.10 6.87 0.63
N LYS A 58 13.08 7.72 0.29
CA LYS A 58 14.44 7.68 0.87
C LYS A 58 14.43 7.74 2.40
N LYS A 59 13.63 8.67 2.97
CA LYS A 59 13.48 8.78 4.43
C LYS A 59 12.82 7.55 5.04
N ILE A 60 11.87 6.92 4.32
CA ILE A 60 11.22 5.68 4.77
C ILE A 60 12.23 4.54 4.79
N VAL A 61 13.05 4.38 3.76
CA VAL A 61 14.13 3.38 3.73
C VAL A 61 15.07 3.56 4.93
N ASP A 62 15.48 4.79 5.23
CA ASP A 62 16.34 5.09 6.39
C ASP A 62 15.66 4.78 7.72
N SER A 63 14.36 5.03 7.85
CA SER A 63 13.58 4.71 9.03
C SER A 63 13.40 3.19 9.18
N MET A 64 12.96 2.50 8.12
CA MET A 64 12.78 1.04 8.14
C MET A 64 14.09 0.30 8.41
N ARG A 65 15.21 0.78 7.87
CA ARG A 65 16.54 0.26 8.19
C ARG A 65 16.81 0.22 9.69
N LYS A 66 16.49 1.31 10.38
CA LYS A 66 16.69 1.41 11.84
C LYS A 66 15.69 0.57 12.62
N ASP A 67 14.41 0.59 12.22
CA ASP A 67 13.33 -0.06 12.94
C ASP A 67 13.39 -1.59 12.85
N TYR A 68 13.81 -2.12 11.71
CA TYR A 68 13.79 -3.56 11.40
C TYR A 68 15.17 -4.19 11.30
N GLY A 69 16.25 -3.40 11.41
CA GLY A 69 17.61 -3.89 11.27
C GLY A 69 17.95 -4.31 9.83
N ILE A 70 17.40 -3.60 8.84
CA ILE A 70 17.62 -3.90 7.42
C ILE A 70 19.03 -3.48 7.02
N ASP A 71 19.75 -4.39 6.35
CA ASP A 71 21.08 -4.21 5.81
C ASP A 71 21.17 -4.76 4.37
N GLU A 72 22.36 -4.73 3.78
CA GLU A 72 22.63 -5.20 2.41
C GLU A 72 22.37 -6.70 2.18
N ASN A 73 22.36 -7.53 3.25
CA ASN A 73 22.10 -8.96 3.20
C ASN A 73 20.61 -9.30 3.33
N THR A 74 19.79 -8.34 3.71
CA THR A 74 18.34 -8.51 3.92
C THR A 74 17.65 -8.77 2.59
N LYS A 75 16.88 -9.86 2.51
CA LYS A 75 16.03 -10.17 1.35
C LYS A 75 14.66 -9.54 1.53
N ILE A 76 14.31 -8.61 0.65
CA ILE A 76 13.04 -7.85 0.73
C ILE A 76 12.07 -8.29 -0.36
N LEU A 77 10.79 -8.45 0.01
CA LEU A 77 9.66 -8.51 -0.90
C LEU A 77 8.72 -7.34 -0.65
N GLN A 78 8.34 -6.63 -1.70
CA GLN A 78 7.25 -5.65 -1.66
C GLN A 78 6.07 -6.13 -2.52
N LEU A 79 4.92 -6.39 -1.88
CA LEU A 79 3.65 -6.61 -2.56
C LEU A 79 3.00 -5.26 -2.88
N GLY A 80 2.41 -5.16 -4.07
CA GLY A 80 1.88 -3.89 -4.57
C GLY A 80 2.99 -2.85 -4.72
N CYS A 81 4.08 -3.26 -5.36
CA CYS A 81 5.25 -2.40 -5.52
C CYS A 81 5.04 -1.29 -6.56
N GLU A 82 3.93 -1.35 -7.32
CA GLU A 82 3.58 -0.37 -8.34
C GLU A 82 4.73 -0.11 -9.31
N LYS A 83 5.14 1.15 -9.54
CA LYS A 83 6.31 1.49 -10.38
C LYS A 83 7.67 1.26 -9.67
N GLY A 84 7.69 0.64 -8.49
CA GLY A 84 8.90 0.21 -7.80
C GLY A 84 9.69 1.31 -7.08
N PHE A 85 9.08 2.45 -6.75
CA PHE A 85 9.80 3.60 -6.18
C PHE A 85 10.46 3.30 -4.82
N LEU A 86 9.79 2.58 -3.92
CA LEU A 86 10.38 2.17 -2.65
C LEU A 86 11.52 1.15 -2.85
N LEU A 87 11.34 0.19 -3.76
CA LEU A 87 12.39 -0.77 -4.12
C LEU A 87 13.61 -0.07 -4.74
N HIS A 88 13.39 0.95 -5.59
CA HIS A 88 14.45 1.77 -6.13
C HIS A 88 15.27 2.43 -5.00
N ASP A 89 14.61 3.06 -4.03
CA ASP A 89 15.31 3.72 -2.93
C ASP A 89 16.04 2.71 -2.01
N PHE A 90 15.54 1.48 -1.85
CA PHE A 90 16.30 0.40 -1.21
C PHE A 90 17.56 0.02 -2.01
N LYS A 91 17.44 -0.09 -3.34
CA LYS A 91 18.58 -0.41 -4.25
C LYS A 91 19.62 0.71 -4.27
N GLU A 92 19.17 1.98 -4.26
CA GLU A 92 20.06 3.13 -4.15
C GLU A 92 20.85 3.11 -2.82
N LYS A 93 20.19 2.73 -1.73
CA LYS A 93 20.81 2.65 -0.40
C LYS A 93 21.75 1.44 -0.26
N PHE A 94 21.39 0.30 -0.85
CA PHE A 94 22.08 -0.98 -0.77
C PHE A 94 22.15 -1.63 -2.16
N PRO A 95 23.12 -1.26 -3.02
CA PRO A 95 23.16 -1.72 -4.41
C PRO A 95 23.20 -3.26 -4.57
N GLY A 96 23.79 -3.98 -3.62
CA GLY A 96 23.86 -5.45 -3.60
C GLY A 96 22.63 -6.16 -3.06
N MET A 97 21.66 -5.43 -2.48
CA MET A 97 20.49 -6.01 -1.79
C MET A 97 19.64 -6.88 -2.71
N ASN A 98 19.21 -8.03 -2.19
CA ASN A 98 18.25 -8.90 -2.86
C ASN A 98 16.82 -8.36 -2.63
N ILE A 99 16.25 -7.76 -3.67
CA ILE A 99 14.87 -7.23 -3.66
C ILE A 99 13.99 -7.99 -4.63
N ARG A 100 12.71 -8.09 -4.32
CA ARG A 100 11.65 -8.49 -5.23
C ARG A 100 10.43 -7.59 -5.07
N GLY A 101 9.84 -7.24 -6.18
CA GLY A 101 8.51 -6.64 -6.26
C GLY A 101 7.51 -7.67 -6.77
N TYR A 102 6.27 -7.59 -6.30
CA TYR A 102 5.17 -8.38 -6.83
C TYR A 102 3.96 -7.48 -7.02
N GLU A 103 3.50 -7.36 -8.26
CA GLU A 103 2.46 -6.38 -8.65
C GLU A 103 1.38 -7.06 -9.51
N MET A 104 0.11 -6.71 -9.27
CA MET A 104 -0.97 -7.29 -10.07
C MET A 104 -1.25 -6.50 -11.35
N GLY A 105 -1.00 -5.19 -11.37
CA GLY A 105 -1.26 -4.30 -12.50
C GLY A 105 -0.17 -4.39 -13.57
N GLY A 106 -0.53 -4.59 -14.84
CA GLY A 106 0.44 -4.58 -15.94
C GLY A 106 1.04 -3.19 -16.17
N TYR A 107 0.21 -2.13 -16.16
CA TYR A 107 0.69 -0.78 -16.43
C TYR A 107 1.83 -0.32 -15.50
N PRO A 108 1.74 -0.45 -14.17
CA PRO A 108 2.84 -0.04 -13.31
C PRO A 108 4.10 -0.90 -13.50
N VAL A 109 3.99 -2.18 -13.83
CA VAL A 109 5.13 -3.05 -14.17
C VAL A 109 5.81 -2.59 -15.45
N ASP A 110 5.04 -2.29 -16.50
CA ASP A 110 5.56 -1.80 -17.78
C ASP A 110 6.27 -0.45 -17.62
N ASN A 111 5.79 0.39 -16.71
CA ASN A 111 6.31 1.73 -16.41
C ASN A 111 7.15 1.78 -15.11
N ALA A 112 7.67 0.64 -14.67
CA ALA A 112 8.49 0.58 -13.48
C ALA A 112 9.85 1.29 -13.66
N MET A 113 10.42 1.74 -12.54
CA MET A 113 11.77 2.32 -12.53
C MET A 113 12.76 1.36 -13.19
N PRO A 114 13.57 1.81 -14.16
CA PRO A 114 14.50 0.93 -14.89
C PRO A 114 15.46 0.15 -13.98
N SER A 115 15.86 0.74 -12.86
CA SER A 115 16.76 0.13 -11.88
C SER A 115 16.20 -1.08 -11.14
N VAL A 116 14.87 -1.28 -11.17
CA VAL A 116 14.20 -2.36 -10.43
C VAL A 116 13.21 -3.17 -11.27
N LYS A 117 12.98 -2.78 -12.52
CA LYS A 117 11.98 -3.42 -13.40
C LYS A 117 12.20 -4.93 -13.52
N GLU A 118 13.45 -5.38 -13.67
CA GLU A 118 13.82 -6.79 -13.78
C GLU A 118 13.57 -7.61 -12.51
N PHE A 119 13.35 -6.96 -11.37
CA PHE A 119 13.07 -7.59 -10.08
C PHE A 119 11.58 -7.62 -9.73
N ILE A 120 10.69 -7.17 -10.63
CA ILE A 120 9.25 -7.12 -10.41
C ILE A 120 8.58 -8.26 -11.17
N ASP A 121 7.95 -9.17 -10.42
CA ASP A 121 7.10 -10.22 -10.96
C ASP A 121 5.63 -9.75 -10.98
N GLN A 122 4.84 -10.19 -11.96
CA GLN A 122 3.43 -9.84 -12.06
C GLN A 122 2.53 -11.01 -11.69
N GLY A 123 1.50 -10.75 -10.87
CA GLY A 123 0.50 -11.78 -10.53
C GLY A 123 -0.41 -11.39 -9.37
N GLU A 124 -1.29 -12.33 -8.99
CA GLU A 124 -2.29 -12.14 -7.93
C GLU A 124 -1.72 -12.41 -6.54
N TYR A 125 -2.09 -11.60 -5.54
CA TYR A 125 -1.54 -11.67 -4.18
C TYR A 125 -2.03 -12.85 -3.33
N LYS A 126 -3.06 -13.56 -3.76
CA LYS A 126 -3.63 -14.68 -2.99
C LYS A 126 -2.78 -15.96 -2.98
N LYS A 127 -1.80 -16.05 -3.91
CA LYS A 127 -0.83 -17.13 -3.97
C LYS A 127 0.46 -16.63 -4.60
N LEU A 128 1.51 -16.55 -3.81
CA LEU A 128 2.79 -16.04 -4.25
C LEU A 128 3.70 -17.17 -4.78
N PRO A 129 4.43 -16.96 -5.88
CA PRO A 129 5.31 -17.99 -6.48
C PRO A 129 6.65 -18.14 -5.75
N TYR A 130 6.65 -17.91 -4.44
CA TYR A 130 7.85 -17.95 -3.61
C TYR A 130 7.80 -19.07 -2.58
N MET A 131 8.97 -19.53 -2.13
CA MET A 131 9.09 -20.57 -1.10
C MET A 131 8.76 -20.01 0.29
N ASP A 132 8.45 -20.92 1.21
CA ASP A 132 8.27 -20.58 2.62
C ASP A 132 9.57 -19.97 3.18
N ASN A 133 9.44 -18.92 3.98
CA ASN A 133 10.56 -18.22 4.63
C ASN A 133 11.64 -17.73 3.66
N GLN A 134 11.27 -17.38 2.43
CA GLN A 134 12.22 -16.91 1.41
C GLN A 134 12.74 -15.50 1.70
N PHE A 135 11.95 -14.65 2.34
CA PHE A 135 12.27 -13.24 2.56
C PHE A 135 12.46 -12.91 4.04
N ASP A 136 13.42 -12.05 4.32
CA ASP A 136 13.71 -11.58 5.68
C ASP A 136 12.75 -10.44 6.10
N PHE A 137 12.23 -9.67 5.14
CA PHE A 137 11.26 -8.60 5.38
C PHE A 137 10.26 -8.50 4.23
N VAL A 138 8.97 -8.48 4.56
CA VAL A 138 7.88 -8.35 3.57
C VAL A 138 7.10 -7.06 3.82
N ILE A 139 6.84 -6.29 2.76
CA ILE A 139 6.15 -5.00 2.81
C ILE A 139 4.90 -5.06 1.94
N ALA A 140 3.74 -4.59 2.45
CA ALA A 140 2.53 -4.40 1.66
C ALA A 140 1.82 -3.09 2.08
N ILE A 141 2.05 -2.03 1.33
CA ILE A 141 1.50 -0.70 1.60
C ILE A 141 0.38 -0.40 0.61
N GLY A 142 -0.83 -0.13 1.11
CA GLY A 142 -1.97 0.21 0.27
C GLY A 142 -2.59 -0.97 -0.51
N VAL A 143 -2.26 -2.21 -0.18
CA VAL A 143 -2.66 -3.42 -0.92
C VAL A 143 -3.86 -4.10 -0.32
N ILE A 144 -3.77 -4.49 0.96
CA ILE A 144 -4.67 -5.47 1.60
C ILE A 144 -6.15 -5.07 1.50
N TYR A 145 -6.46 -3.82 1.80
CA TYR A 145 -7.84 -3.32 1.81
C TYR A 145 -8.44 -3.14 0.40
N THR A 146 -7.63 -3.26 -0.66
CA THR A 146 -8.13 -3.24 -2.05
C THR A 146 -8.61 -4.60 -2.54
N LEU A 147 -8.40 -5.64 -1.76
CA LEU A 147 -8.80 -7.02 -2.05
C LEU A 147 -10.16 -7.33 -1.41
N THR A 148 -10.85 -8.37 -1.90
CA THR A 148 -11.99 -8.94 -1.17
C THR A 148 -11.52 -9.47 0.18
N LEU A 149 -12.40 -9.61 1.18
CA LEU A 149 -12.02 -10.12 2.49
C LEU A 149 -11.34 -11.51 2.40
N ALA A 150 -11.83 -12.39 1.55
CA ALA A 150 -11.23 -13.71 1.36
C ALA A 150 -9.83 -13.64 0.75
N ASP A 151 -9.63 -12.78 -0.24
CA ASP A 151 -8.32 -12.58 -0.87
C ASP A 151 -7.36 -11.81 0.06
N ALA A 152 -7.85 -10.88 0.88
CA ALA A 152 -7.07 -10.19 1.90
C ALA A 152 -6.53 -11.17 2.94
N ILE A 153 -7.37 -12.06 3.46
CA ILE A 153 -6.95 -13.13 4.37
C ILE A 153 -5.90 -14.03 3.71
N SER A 154 -6.13 -14.43 2.45
CA SER A 154 -5.18 -15.27 1.70
C SER A 154 -3.86 -14.56 1.49
N CYS A 155 -3.87 -13.27 1.11
CA CYS A 155 -2.68 -12.45 0.94
C CYS A 155 -1.88 -12.31 2.25
N ILE A 156 -2.55 -12.06 3.39
CA ILE A 156 -1.90 -11.98 4.71
C ILE A 156 -1.25 -13.32 5.09
N LYS A 157 -1.91 -14.45 4.82
CA LYS A 157 -1.33 -15.80 5.02
C LYS A 157 -0.10 -16.03 4.15
N GLU A 158 -0.13 -15.58 2.89
CA GLU A 158 1.02 -15.67 1.99
C GLU A 158 2.18 -14.77 2.45
N ILE A 159 1.91 -13.54 2.90
CA ILE A 159 2.93 -12.66 3.52
C ILE A 159 3.61 -13.39 4.68
N GLN A 160 2.81 -14.02 5.55
CA GLN A 160 3.34 -14.78 6.68
C GLN A 160 4.13 -16.02 6.24
N ARG A 161 3.67 -16.73 5.21
CA ARG A 161 4.33 -17.95 4.69
C ARG A 161 5.68 -17.64 4.05
N VAL A 162 5.74 -16.64 3.17
CA VAL A 162 6.98 -16.32 2.43
C VAL A 162 7.98 -15.53 3.25
N GLY A 163 7.53 -14.87 4.31
CA GLY A 163 8.36 -14.09 5.23
C GLY A 163 8.87 -14.93 6.40
N LYS A 164 9.94 -14.46 7.05
CA LYS A 164 10.52 -15.03 8.28
C LYS A 164 9.94 -14.37 9.54
N GLY A 165 8.66 -13.95 9.49
CA GLY A 165 7.95 -13.33 10.61
C GLY A 165 8.17 -11.82 10.77
N LYS A 166 9.04 -11.19 9.98
CA LYS A 166 9.17 -9.73 9.94
C LYS A 166 8.44 -9.20 8.70
N SER A 167 7.42 -8.39 8.90
CA SER A 167 6.66 -7.75 7.82
C SER A 167 6.01 -6.46 8.29
N PHE A 168 5.66 -5.61 7.34
CA PHE A 168 4.88 -4.39 7.58
C PHE A 168 3.78 -4.26 6.54
N ILE A 169 2.54 -4.12 7.00
CA ILE A 169 1.36 -3.96 6.15
C ILE A 169 0.55 -2.73 6.56
N THR A 170 -0.21 -2.15 5.62
CA THR A 170 -1.19 -1.11 5.93
C THR A 170 -2.60 -1.58 5.64
N LEU A 171 -3.56 -1.17 6.48
CA LEU A 171 -4.95 -1.60 6.48
C LEU A 171 -5.86 -0.38 6.41
N GLY A 172 -6.70 -0.29 5.38
CA GLY A 172 -7.74 0.72 5.30
C GLY A 172 -8.80 0.47 6.37
N SER A 173 -8.97 1.40 7.30
CA SER A 173 -9.70 1.14 8.55
C SER A 173 -10.50 2.35 9.01
N TYR A 174 -11.40 2.13 9.95
CA TYR A 174 -12.14 3.16 10.64
C TYR A 174 -12.37 2.81 12.12
N ARG A 175 -12.65 3.80 12.97
CA ARG A 175 -12.99 3.66 14.39
C ARG A 175 -14.42 4.03 14.70
N ASP A 176 -15.06 4.81 13.80
CA ASP A 176 -16.43 5.26 13.93
C ASP A 176 -17.06 5.48 12.53
N ASP A 177 -18.36 5.77 12.53
CA ASP A 177 -19.15 5.93 11.31
C ASP A 177 -18.69 7.11 10.45
N GLU A 178 -18.20 8.18 11.07
CA GLU A 178 -17.67 9.35 10.34
C GLU A 178 -16.36 9.02 9.62
N GLU A 179 -15.42 8.35 10.30
CA GLU A 179 -14.19 7.85 9.66
C GLU A 179 -14.52 6.91 8.50
N GLN A 180 -15.49 6.01 8.68
CA GLN A 180 -15.95 5.08 7.63
C GLN A 180 -16.51 5.83 6.43
N LYS A 181 -17.38 6.81 6.65
CA LYS A 181 -17.98 7.65 5.62
C LYS A 181 -16.91 8.38 4.81
N LEU A 182 -15.98 9.06 5.48
CA LEU A 182 -14.90 9.82 4.84
C LEU A 182 -13.98 8.90 4.04
N PHE A 183 -13.59 7.76 4.60
CA PHE A 183 -12.73 6.79 3.91
C PHE A 183 -13.40 6.22 2.66
N ASN A 184 -14.69 5.88 2.75
CA ASN A 184 -15.49 5.41 1.61
C ASN A 184 -15.62 6.45 0.50
N MET A 185 -15.68 7.75 0.83
CA MET A 185 -15.66 8.82 -0.18
C MET A 185 -14.29 9.03 -0.80
N TRP A 186 -13.22 8.73 -0.07
CA TRP A 186 -11.85 8.92 -0.55
C TRP A 186 -11.36 7.79 -1.44
N THR A 187 -11.59 6.54 -1.05
CA THR A 187 -11.00 5.40 -1.75
C THR A 187 -11.66 5.12 -3.10
N VAL A 188 -10.86 4.80 -4.12
CA VAL A 188 -11.37 4.36 -5.43
C VAL A 188 -11.20 2.85 -5.64
N LEU A 189 -10.32 2.19 -4.88
CA LEU A 189 -10.04 0.76 -4.98
C LEU A 189 -10.40 -0.03 -3.71
N GLY A 190 -10.76 0.63 -2.62
CA GLY A 190 -11.04 -0.06 -1.35
C GLY A 190 -12.25 -0.98 -1.47
N SER A 191 -12.04 -2.27 -1.24
CA SER A 191 -13.05 -3.33 -1.24
C SER A 191 -13.34 -3.84 0.16
N THR A 192 -12.32 -3.91 1.03
CA THR A 192 -12.41 -4.41 2.40
C THR A 192 -11.91 -3.33 3.35
N ILE A 193 -12.83 -2.52 3.87
CA ILE A 193 -12.55 -1.46 4.83
C ILE A 193 -13.31 -1.83 6.10
N LEU A 194 -12.58 -2.19 7.16
CA LEU A 194 -13.16 -2.73 8.38
C LEU A 194 -12.90 -1.81 9.57
N HIS A 195 -13.69 -1.98 10.61
CA HIS A 195 -13.38 -1.44 11.93
C HIS A 195 -12.02 -1.99 12.41
N VAL A 196 -11.28 -1.22 13.19
CA VAL A 196 -9.95 -1.62 13.69
C VAL A 196 -9.99 -2.92 14.49
N ASP A 197 -11.06 -3.18 15.24
CA ASP A 197 -11.22 -4.44 15.98
C ASP A 197 -11.44 -5.64 15.05
N ASP A 198 -12.24 -5.48 13.98
CA ASP A 198 -12.46 -6.53 12.99
C ASP A 198 -11.17 -6.88 12.25
N TRP A 199 -10.36 -5.88 11.89
CA TRP A 199 -9.03 -6.12 11.32
C TRP A 199 -8.14 -6.91 12.29
N THR A 200 -8.22 -6.61 13.58
CA THR A 200 -7.45 -7.35 14.61
C THR A 200 -7.83 -8.82 14.62
N GLU A 201 -9.12 -9.16 14.49
CA GLU A 201 -9.59 -10.54 14.38
C GLU A 201 -9.15 -11.19 13.06
N VAL A 202 -9.19 -10.47 11.93
CA VAL A 202 -8.68 -10.97 10.64
C VAL A 202 -7.19 -11.29 10.72
N LEU A 203 -6.38 -10.42 11.33
CA LEU A 203 -4.94 -10.65 11.51
C LEU A 203 -4.66 -11.90 12.38
N LYS A 204 -5.40 -12.07 13.49
CA LYS A 204 -5.33 -13.26 14.33
C LYS A 204 -5.70 -14.52 13.55
N HIS A 205 -6.83 -14.48 12.81
CA HIS A 205 -7.29 -15.60 11.98
C HIS A 205 -6.27 -16.00 10.92
N ALA A 206 -5.58 -15.02 10.32
CA ALA A 206 -4.55 -15.25 9.32
C ALA A 206 -3.20 -15.71 9.91
N GLY A 207 -3.05 -15.72 11.25
CA GLY A 207 -1.79 -16.04 11.93
C GLY A 207 -0.69 -15.00 11.72
N TYR A 208 -1.07 -13.73 11.47
CA TYR A 208 -0.12 -12.66 11.21
C TYR A 208 0.67 -12.28 12.46
N THR A 209 1.99 -12.15 12.33
CA THR A 209 2.89 -11.84 13.46
C THR A 209 3.66 -10.52 13.30
N GLY A 210 3.63 -9.93 12.11
CA GLY A 210 4.36 -8.70 11.76
C GLY A 210 3.76 -7.42 12.36
N ASP A 211 4.27 -6.29 11.90
CA ASP A 211 3.77 -4.96 12.23
C ASP A 211 2.70 -4.50 11.22
N TYR A 212 1.73 -3.73 11.69
CA TYR A 212 0.69 -3.17 10.84
C TYR A 212 0.37 -1.72 11.23
N LEU A 213 -0.20 -0.99 10.27
CA LEU A 213 -0.68 0.38 10.47
C LEU A 213 -2.13 0.49 10.00
N PHE A 214 -3.00 0.96 10.86
CA PHE A 214 -4.34 1.38 10.46
C PHE A 214 -4.28 2.72 9.76
N THR A 215 -4.64 2.74 8.47
CA THR A 215 -4.81 3.97 7.71
C THR A 215 -6.28 4.37 7.77
N THR A 216 -6.59 5.33 8.63
CA THR A 216 -7.95 5.88 8.82
C THR A 216 -8.11 7.22 8.10
N SER A 217 -9.31 7.77 8.12
CA SER A 217 -9.57 9.13 7.59
C SER A 217 -8.72 10.18 8.30
N GLY A 218 -8.54 10.06 9.61
CA GLY A 218 -7.67 10.94 10.39
C GLY A 218 -6.19 10.83 9.99
N TYR A 219 -5.68 9.60 9.81
CA TYR A 219 -4.31 9.39 9.31
C TYR A 219 -4.08 10.02 7.94
N LEU A 220 -5.09 9.96 7.07
CA LEU A 220 -5.04 10.51 5.72
C LEU A 220 -5.35 12.01 5.66
N ASN A 221 -5.74 12.63 6.77
CA ASN A 221 -6.20 14.02 6.86
C ASN A 221 -7.34 14.30 5.86
N LEU A 222 -8.40 13.46 5.91
CA LEU A 222 -9.57 13.60 5.04
C LEU A 222 -10.56 14.62 5.64
N VAL A 223 -11.07 15.52 4.79
CA VAL A 223 -12.08 16.52 5.17
C VAL A 223 -13.20 16.51 4.15
N GLU A 224 -14.46 16.38 4.62
CA GLU A 224 -15.62 16.45 3.74
C GLU A 224 -15.85 17.89 3.27
N VAL A 225 -16.18 18.03 2.00
CA VAL A 225 -16.63 19.30 1.43
C VAL A 225 -18.00 19.14 0.80
N ASN A 226 -18.84 20.16 1.01
CA ASN A 226 -20.16 20.23 0.40
C ASN A 226 -20.09 20.53 -1.11
N GLU A 227 -21.16 20.23 -1.83
CA GLU A 227 -21.30 20.58 -3.25
C GLU A 227 -21.11 22.09 -3.45
N GLY A 228 -20.23 22.48 -4.36
CA GLY A 228 -19.94 23.88 -4.68
C GLY A 228 -18.50 24.32 -4.44
N VAL A 229 -17.67 23.52 -3.77
CA VAL A 229 -16.22 23.77 -3.66
C VAL A 229 -15.53 23.16 -4.88
N THR A 230 -15.19 24.00 -5.86
CA THR A 230 -14.59 23.57 -7.14
C THR A 230 -13.06 23.66 -7.18
N GLU A 231 -12.40 24.19 -6.17
CA GLU A 231 -10.94 24.27 -6.07
C GLU A 231 -10.42 23.29 -5.01
N LEU A 232 -9.86 22.20 -5.49
CA LEU A 232 -9.17 21.15 -4.72
C LEU A 232 -7.64 21.31 -4.76
#